data_497b268d95db40a99c712ae2fecd32c6
#
_entry.id   497b268d95db40a99c712ae2fecd32c6
#
_cell.length_a   1.000
_cell.length_b   1.000
_cell.length_c   1.000
_cell.angle_alpha   90.00
_cell.angle_beta   90.00
_cell.angle_gamma   90.00
#
_symmetry.space_group_name_H-M   'P 1'
#
loop_
_entity.id
_entity.type
_entity.pdbx_description
1 polymer ?
#
loop_
_entity_poly.entity_id
_entity_poly.type
_entity_poly.pdbx_seq_one_letter_code
_entity_poly.pdbx_strand_id
1 'polypeptide(L)'
;MLKKLSYLLAVGMTAASLSGAVLAADDMSPEAIAERIKPVGQVYTAKDLEGIATAGAAPAAAAASGPRDGEAVFKGACFACHDAGIAGAPKRGDKAAWEPRIAQGIETLKKHAIAGFAGKTGVMPPRGTCATCSDEEIENAIHYMIDKL
;
A
#
# COMPACT_ATOMS: atom_id res chain seq x y z
N MET A 1 -8.69 46.95 -53.21
CA MET A 1 -7.57 45.97 -53.03
C MET A 1 -6.75 46.22 -51.77
N LEU A 2 -6.72 47.42 -51.18
CA LEU A 2 -5.94 47.72 -49.95
C LEU A 2 -6.45 47.03 -48.65
N LYS A 3 -7.77 46.78 -48.50
CA LYS A 3 -8.33 46.14 -47.30
C LYS A 3 -7.93 44.67 -47.10
N LYS A 4 -7.59 43.93 -48.15
CA LYS A 4 -7.15 42.53 -48.05
C LYS A 4 -5.68 42.39 -47.66
N LEU A 5 -4.86 43.40 -47.91
CA LEU A 5 -3.44 43.40 -47.58
C LEU A 5 -3.21 43.66 -46.07
N SER A 6 -4.06 44.50 -45.48
CA SER A 6 -3.99 44.77 -44.04
C SER A 6 -4.38 43.57 -43.16
N TYR A 7 -5.24 42.68 -43.66
CA TYR A 7 -5.67 41.49 -42.90
C TYR A 7 -4.58 40.39 -42.87
N LEU A 8 -3.77 40.28 -43.93
CA LEU A 8 -2.67 39.33 -43.98
C LEU A 8 -1.48 39.71 -43.09
N LEU A 9 -1.28 41.00 -42.86
CA LEU A 9 -0.26 41.49 -41.91
C LEU A 9 -0.66 41.33 -40.44
N ALA A 10 -1.96 41.39 -40.14
CA ALA A 10 -2.45 41.19 -38.77
C ALA A 10 -2.45 39.73 -38.33
N VAL A 11 -2.61 38.76 -39.26
CA VAL A 11 -2.60 37.34 -38.94
C VAL A 11 -1.18 36.78 -38.77
N GLY A 12 -0.19 37.42 -39.41
CA GLY A 12 1.22 37.00 -39.33
C GLY A 12 1.91 37.33 -37.98
N MET A 13 1.39 38.29 -37.23
CA MET A 13 2.03 38.73 -35.96
C MET A 13 1.58 37.97 -34.71
N THR A 14 0.51 37.19 -34.78
CA THR A 14 -0.01 36.44 -33.60
C THR A 14 0.57 35.01 -33.49
N ALA A 15 1.28 34.54 -34.52
CA ALA A 15 1.88 33.19 -34.50
C ALA A 15 3.30 33.12 -33.88
N ALA A 16 3.92 34.26 -33.60
CA ALA A 16 5.32 34.30 -33.12
C ALA A 16 5.46 34.29 -31.59
N SER A 17 4.37 34.35 -30.83
CA SER A 17 4.42 34.48 -29.37
C SER A 17 4.13 33.21 -28.57
N LEU A 18 3.94 32.03 -29.20
CA LEU A 18 3.71 30.77 -28.51
C LEU A 18 4.93 29.82 -28.50
N SER A 19 6.06 30.21 -29.05
CA SER A 19 7.24 29.31 -29.10
C SER A 19 8.23 29.49 -27.96
N GLY A 20 7.90 30.26 -26.92
CA GLY A 20 8.81 30.61 -25.82
C GLY A 20 8.65 29.85 -24.53
N ALA A 21 7.71 28.87 -24.43
CA ALA A 21 7.32 28.32 -23.12
C ALA A 21 7.68 26.83 -22.91
N VAL A 22 8.48 26.20 -23.77
CA VAL A 22 8.77 24.74 -23.66
C VAL A 22 10.25 24.44 -23.36
N LEU A 23 11.10 25.43 -23.09
CA LEU A 23 12.53 25.17 -22.79
C LEU A 23 12.89 25.29 -21.29
N ALA A 24 11.91 25.28 -20.39
CA ALA A 24 12.18 25.34 -18.93
C ALA A 24 12.27 23.96 -18.25
N ALA A 25 12.27 22.84 -19.00
CA ALA A 25 12.19 21.51 -18.41
C ALA A 25 13.54 20.82 -18.15
N ASP A 26 14.65 21.37 -18.65
CA ASP A 26 15.96 20.70 -18.60
C ASP A 26 17.07 21.53 -17.94
N ASP A 27 16.73 22.40 -16.99
CA ASP A 27 17.76 23.00 -16.15
C ASP A 27 18.35 21.94 -15.23
N MET A 28 19.51 21.42 -15.65
CA MET A 28 20.31 20.45 -14.90
C MET A 28 21.38 21.12 -14.05
N SER A 29 21.21 22.41 -13.72
CA SER A 29 22.12 23.08 -12.78
C SER A 29 22.08 22.39 -11.40
N PRO A 30 23.18 22.39 -10.64
CA PRO A 30 23.21 21.83 -9.30
C PRO A 30 22.11 22.42 -8.41
N GLU A 31 21.79 23.69 -8.57
CA GLU A 31 20.75 24.40 -7.82
C GLU A 31 19.37 23.89 -8.17
N ALA A 32 19.05 23.71 -9.45
CA ALA A 32 17.77 23.19 -9.92
C ALA A 32 17.58 21.72 -9.51
N ILE A 33 18.65 20.94 -9.51
CA ILE A 33 18.62 19.56 -9.01
C ILE A 33 18.37 19.56 -7.50
N ALA A 34 19.09 20.36 -6.74
CA ALA A 34 18.93 20.45 -5.28
C ALA A 34 17.49 20.85 -4.90
N GLU A 35 16.86 21.77 -5.66
CA GLU A 35 15.48 22.16 -5.42
C GLU A 35 14.48 21.02 -5.69
N ARG A 36 14.70 20.24 -6.76
CA ARG A 36 13.84 19.10 -7.11
C ARG A 36 13.93 17.94 -6.14
N ILE A 37 15.09 17.71 -5.55
CA ILE A 37 15.33 16.63 -4.58
C ILE A 37 15.18 17.09 -3.12
N LYS A 38 14.74 18.32 -2.89
CA LYS A 38 14.44 18.80 -1.53
C LYS A 38 13.47 17.84 -0.85
N PRO A 39 13.74 17.44 0.38
CA PRO A 39 12.80 16.63 1.15
C PRO A 39 11.42 17.32 1.22
N VAL A 40 10.37 16.59 0.86
CA VAL A 40 8.98 17.07 1.01
C VAL A 40 8.60 16.88 2.47
N GLY A 41 8.85 17.89 3.29
CA GLY A 41 8.57 17.88 4.71
C GLY A 41 9.83 17.94 5.58
N GLN A 42 9.60 18.07 6.86
CA GLN A 42 10.66 18.11 7.88
C GLN A 42 10.79 16.75 8.56
N VAL A 43 12.00 16.29 8.76
CA VAL A 43 12.25 15.15 9.64
C VAL A 43 12.14 15.65 11.07
N TYR A 44 11.14 15.20 11.79
CA TYR A 44 10.99 15.50 13.20
C TYR A 44 12.00 14.72 14.01
N THR A 45 12.77 15.40 14.83
CA THR A 45 13.67 14.76 15.80
C THR A 45 12.92 14.45 17.09
N ALA A 46 13.47 13.59 17.93
CA ALA A 46 12.86 13.30 19.24
C ALA A 46 12.57 14.57 20.07
N LYS A 47 13.41 15.61 19.92
CA LYS A 47 13.25 16.89 20.59
C LYS A 47 12.05 17.69 20.05
N ASP A 48 11.75 17.57 18.77
CA ASP A 48 10.60 18.27 18.16
C ASP A 48 9.26 17.61 18.57
N LEU A 49 9.34 16.38 19.08
CA LEU A 49 8.18 15.63 19.58
C LEU A 49 7.95 15.81 21.09
N GLU A 50 8.87 16.45 21.81
CA GLU A 50 8.71 16.76 23.22
C GLU A 50 7.58 17.79 23.39
N GLY A 51 6.45 17.35 23.94
CA GLY A 51 5.27 18.19 24.18
C GLY A 51 4.16 18.09 23.12
N ILE A 52 4.38 17.35 22.02
CA ILE A 52 3.28 16.93 21.17
C ILE A 52 2.65 15.70 21.86
N ALA A 53 1.62 15.95 22.65
CA ALA A 53 0.75 14.86 23.08
C ALA A 53 0.36 14.08 21.84
N THR A 54 0.59 12.77 21.84
CA THR A 54 0.37 11.85 20.72
C THR A 54 -1.11 11.77 20.36
N ALA A 55 -1.63 12.85 19.82
CA ALA A 55 -2.99 12.93 19.27
C ALA A 55 -3.07 12.28 17.88
N GLY A 56 -2.37 11.18 17.66
CA GLY A 56 -2.33 10.50 16.37
C GLY A 56 -1.65 9.14 16.37
N ALA A 57 -0.98 8.75 17.43
CA ALA A 57 -0.74 7.34 17.64
C ALA A 57 -2.09 6.73 17.98
N ALA A 58 -2.68 6.01 17.00
CA ALA A 58 -3.67 5.01 17.38
C ALA A 58 -3.07 4.28 18.59
N PRO A 59 -3.81 4.12 19.69
CA PRO A 59 -3.25 3.49 20.87
C PRO A 59 -2.67 2.17 20.37
N ALA A 60 -1.35 1.99 20.56
CA ALA A 60 -0.80 0.66 20.55
C ALA A 60 -1.73 -0.09 21.47
N ALA A 61 -2.55 -0.98 20.90
CA ALA A 61 -3.60 -1.66 21.63
C ALA A 61 -2.88 -2.17 22.88
N ALA A 62 -3.27 -1.63 24.03
CA ALA A 62 -2.74 -2.03 25.32
C ALA A 62 -2.72 -3.53 25.26
N ALA A 63 -1.55 -4.15 25.46
CA ALA A 63 -1.39 -5.57 25.33
C ALA A 63 -2.47 -6.20 26.20
N ALA A 64 -3.56 -6.60 25.57
CA ALA A 64 -4.52 -7.49 26.17
C ALA A 64 -3.66 -8.64 26.65
N SER A 65 -3.83 -9.07 27.90
CA SER A 65 -3.01 -10.08 28.56
C SER A 65 -3.25 -11.48 27.96
N GLY A 66 -3.21 -11.60 26.63
CA GLY A 66 -3.44 -12.77 25.83
C GLY A 66 -3.29 -12.51 24.32
N PRO A 67 -3.27 -13.57 23.50
CA PRO A 67 -3.22 -13.47 22.06
C PRO A 67 -4.44 -12.74 21.52
N ARG A 68 -4.24 -11.95 20.48
CA ARG A 68 -5.31 -11.24 19.77
C ARG A 68 -6.28 -12.24 19.14
N ASP A 69 -7.54 -11.86 19.05
CA ASP A 69 -8.54 -12.67 18.36
C ASP A 69 -8.30 -12.69 16.82
N GLY A 70 -8.91 -13.68 16.17
CA GLY A 70 -8.70 -13.91 14.74
C GLY A 70 -9.17 -12.75 13.87
N GLU A 71 -10.21 -12.03 14.26
CA GLU A 71 -10.70 -10.86 13.51
C GLU A 71 -9.71 -9.70 13.57
N ALA A 72 -9.16 -9.40 14.75
CA ALA A 72 -8.20 -8.34 14.94
C ALA A 72 -6.90 -8.63 14.15
N VAL A 73 -6.40 -9.86 14.18
CA VAL A 73 -5.23 -10.28 13.40
C VAL A 73 -5.53 -10.23 11.91
N PHE A 74 -6.68 -10.75 11.47
CA PHE A 74 -7.09 -10.69 10.07
C PHE A 74 -7.12 -9.25 9.54
N LYS A 75 -7.78 -8.34 10.25
CA LYS A 75 -7.88 -6.93 9.85
C LYS A 75 -6.52 -6.23 9.81
N GLY A 76 -5.63 -6.60 10.72
CA GLY A 76 -4.32 -5.96 10.84
C GLY A 76 -3.28 -6.44 9.82
N ALA A 77 -3.36 -7.68 9.35
CA ALA A 77 -2.28 -8.27 8.55
C ALA A 77 -2.76 -9.06 7.32
N CYS A 78 -3.88 -9.78 7.41
CA CYS A 78 -4.30 -10.74 6.39
C CYS A 78 -5.26 -10.13 5.36
N PHE A 79 -6.02 -9.11 5.79
CA PHE A 79 -7.10 -8.46 5.02
C PHE A 79 -6.65 -8.03 3.62
N ALA A 80 -5.47 -7.42 3.50
CA ALA A 80 -4.98 -6.86 2.24
C ALA A 80 -5.00 -7.86 1.08
N CYS A 81 -4.71 -9.13 1.36
CA CYS A 81 -4.69 -10.17 0.34
C CYS A 81 -5.94 -11.05 0.38
N HIS A 82 -6.39 -11.46 1.57
CA HIS A 82 -7.46 -12.46 1.73
C HIS A 82 -8.88 -11.90 1.67
N ASP A 83 -9.07 -10.58 1.66
CA ASP A 83 -10.37 -9.97 1.40
C ASP A 83 -10.64 -9.86 -0.12
N ALA A 84 -9.68 -9.35 -0.85
CA ALA A 84 -9.80 -9.13 -2.30
C ALA A 84 -9.33 -10.30 -3.17
N GLY A 85 -8.59 -11.27 -2.62
CA GLY A 85 -8.00 -12.38 -3.38
C GLY A 85 -6.73 -12.00 -4.15
N ILE A 86 -5.99 -11.01 -3.67
CA ILE A 86 -4.77 -10.51 -4.32
C ILE A 86 -3.70 -11.61 -4.33
N ALA A 87 -2.92 -11.65 -5.41
CA ALA A 87 -1.83 -12.61 -5.60
C ALA A 87 -2.26 -14.09 -5.44
N GLY A 88 -3.51 -14.42 -5.77
CA GLY A 88 -4.04 -15.77 -5.67
C GLY A 88 -4.38 -16.23 -4.25
N ALA A 89 -4.44 -15.32 -3.30
CA ALA A 89 -4.88 -15.62 -1.94
C ALA A 89 -6.34 -16.10 -1.94
N PRO A 90 -6.70 -17.16 -1.20
CA PRO A 90 -8.08 -17.56 -1.05
C PRO A 90 -8.85 -16.48 -0.29
N LYS A 91 -9.94 -16.00 -0.88
CA LYS A 91 -10.77 -14.97 -0.25
C LYS A 91 -11.50 -15.52 0.97
N ARG A 92 -11.64 -14.72 2.00
CA ARG A 92 -12.46 -15.05 3.15
C ARG A 92 -13.91 -15.31 2.69
N GLY A 93 -14.50 -16.42 3.10
CA GLY A 93 -15.86 -16.83 2.72
C GLY A 93 -15.96 -17.53 1.35
N ASP A 94 -14.89 -17.66 0.60
CA ASP A 94 -14.88 -18.41 -0.66
C ASP A 94 -14.65 -19.91 -0.40
N LYS A 95 -15.73 -20.63 -0.21
CA LYS A 95 -15.72 -22.08 0.07
C LYS A 95 -14.92 -22.87 -0.98
N ALA A 96 -15.09 -22.59 -2.25
CA ALA A 96 -14.45 -23.33 -3.33
C ALA A 96 -12.92 -23.15 -3.28
N ALA A 97 -12.44 -21.96 -2.93
CA ALA A 97 -11.03 -21.70 -2.76
C ALA A 97 -10.47 -22.34 -1.48
N TRP A 98 -11.25 -22.41 -0.39
CA TRP A 98 -10.79 -22.94 0.89
C TRP A 98 -10.88 -24.46 1.01
N GLU A 99 -11.91 -25.09 0.45
CA GLU A 99 -12.18 -26.52 0.60
C GLU A 99 -10.94 -27.41 0.33
N PRO A 100 -10.20 -27.30 -0.79
CA PRO A 100 -9.02 -28.12 -1.04
C PRO A 100 -7.86 -27.81 -0.10
N ARG A 101 -7.87 -26.65 0.56
CA ARG A 101 -6.86 -26.27 1.55
C ARG A 101 -7.19 -26.86 2.92
N ILE A 102 -8.46 -26.74 3.33
CA ILE A 102 -8.97 -27.29 4.58
C ILE A 102 -8.83 -28.83 4.61
N ALA A 103 -9.01 -29.48 3.47
CA ALA A 103 -8.80 -30.92 3.34
C ALA A 103 -7.38 -31.40 3.71
N GLN A 104 -6.38 -30.49 3.72
CA GLN A 104 -5.02 -30.80 4.14
C GLN A 104 -4.85 -30.77 5.68
N GLY A 105 -5.86 -30.32 6.41
CA GLY A 105 -5.88 -30.18 7.87
C GLY A 105 -5.34 -28.83 8.36
N ILE A 106 -5.83 -28.42 9.53
CA ILE A 106 -5.53 -27.13 10.13
C ILE A 106 -4.03 -26.92 10.42
N GLU A 107 -3.35 -27.97 10.85
CA GLU A 107 -1.91 -27.94 11.14
C GLU A 107 -1.09 -27.62 9.89
N THR A 108 -1.51 -28.13 8.72
CA THR A 108 -0.86 -27.81 7.45
C THR A 108 -1.08 -26.35 7.06
N LEU A 109 -2.31 -25.86 7.23
CA LEU A 109 -2.62 -24.45 6.98
C LEU A 109 -1.80 -23.51 7.86
N LYS A 110 -1.73 -23.83 9.16
CA LYS A 110 -0.94 -23.10 10.14
C LYS A 110 0.55 -23.09 9.76
N LYS A 111 1.12 -24.25 9.46
CA LYS A 111 2.50 -24.36 9.01
C LYS A 111 2.79 -23.51 7.78
N HIS A 112 1.92 -23.55 6.78
CA HIS A 112 2.05 -22.76 5.57
C HIS A 112 1.94 -21.24 5.85
N ALA A 113 1.02 -20.84 6.72
CA ALA A 113 0.87 -19.44 7.07
C ALA A 113 2.06 -18.89 7.87
N ILE A 114 2.64 -19.70 8.78
CA ILE A 114 3.80 -19.30 9.58
C ILE A 114 5.07 -19.24 8.74
N ALA A 115 5.35 -20.30 7.97
CA ALA A 115 6.57 -20.41 7.18
C ALA A 115 6.54 -19.63 5.87
N GLY A 116 5.34 -19.23 5.44
CA GLY A 116 5.09 -18.80 4.07
C GLY A 116 4.84 -19.97 3.13
N PHE A 117 4.16 -19.71 2.02
CA PHE A 117 3.78 -20.75 1.07
C PHE A 117 3.82 -20.25 -0.37
N ALA A 118 4.54 -20.95 -1.23
CA ALA A 118 4.52 -20.74 -2.67
C ALA A 118 3.58 -21.77 -3.30
N GLY A 119 2.40 -21.34 -3.70
CA GLY A 119 1.39 -22.17 -4.36
C GLY A 119 1.39 -22.00 -5.88
N LYS A 120 0.50 -22.74 -6.55
CA LYS A 120 0.32 -22.64 -8.01
C LYS A 120 -0.24 -21.28 -8.45
N THR A 121 -0.97 -20.61 -7.59
CA THR A 121 -1.71 -19.37 -7.90
C THR A 121 -1.05 -18.12 -7.33
N GLY A 122 -0.04 -18.27 -6.47
CA GLY A 122 0.63 -17.14 -5.86
C GLY A 122 1.49 -17.50 -4.66
N VAL A 123 2.03 -16.49 -4.02
CA VAL A 123 2.93 -16.65 -2.87
C VAL A 123 2.34 -15.93 -1.66
N MET A 124 2.24 -16.65 -0.55
CA MET A 124 1.96 -16.08 0.77
C MET A 124 3.29 -15.85 1.50
N PRO A 125 3.62 -14.64 1.89
CA PRO A 125 4.82 -14.39 2.68
C PRO A 125 4.69 -14.99 4.10
N PRO A 126 5.82 -15.26 4.78
CA PRO A 126 5.81 -15.75 6.16
C PRO A 126 4.94 -14.86 7.06
N ARG A 127 4.08 -15.49 7.84
CA ARG A 127 3.12 -14.85 8.77
C ARG A 127 2.20 -13.81 8.11
N GLY A 128 2.03 -13.84 6.77
CA GLY A 128 1.29 -12.80 6.07
C GLY A 128 1.87 -11.40 6.28
N THR A 129 3.19 -11.29 6.48
CA THR A 129 3.95 -10.08 6.86
C THR A 129 3.75 -9.60 8.32
N CYS A 130 2.99 -10.29 9.14
CA CYS A 130 2.84 -9.97 10.56
C CYS A 130 4.04 -10.46 11.38
N ALA A 131 5.12 -9.70 11.43
CA ALA A 131 6.33 -10.09 12.17
C ALA A 131 6.10 -10.24 13.70
N THR A 132 5.10 -9.56 14.24
CA THR A 132 4.79 -9.54 15.68
C THR A 132 3.67 -10.51 16.08
N CYS A 133 3.02 -11.19 15.14
CA CYS A 133 1.99 -12.16 15.45
C CYS A 133 2.60 -13.43 16.06
N SER A 134 2.00 -13.94 17.12
CA SER A 134 2.31 -15.28 17.64
C SER A 134 1.74 -16.38 16.73
N ASP A 135 2.18 -17.61 16.92
CA ASP A 135 1.65 -18.77 16.18
C ASP A 135 0.17 -19.00 16.46
N GLU A 136 -0.26 -18.76 17.70
CA GLU A 136 -1.66 -18.84 18.12
C GLU A 136 -2.51 -17.73 17.44
N GLU A 137 -2.00 -16.53 17.33
CA GLU A 137 -2.67 -15.43 16.63
C GLU A 137 -2.85 -15.72 15.13
N ILE A 138 -1.85 -16.35 14.50
CA ILE A 138 -1.96 -16.81 13.10
C ILE A 138 -3.05 -17.89 12.98
N GLU A 139 -3.10 -18.83 13.91
CA GLU A 139 -4.13 -19.87 13.95
C GLU A 139 -5.53 -19.28 14.13
N ASN A 140 -5.70 -18.34 15.07
CA ASN A 140 -6.94 -17.62 15.28
C ASN A 140 -7.41 -16.90 13.99
N ALA A 141 -6.50 -16.29 13.25
CA ALA A 141 -6.81 -15.63 11.98
C ALA A 141 -7.24 -16.63 10.89
N ILE A 142 -6.62 -17.82 10.84
CA ILE A 142 -7.03 -18.88 9.92
C ILE A 142 -8.45 -19.31 10.24
N HIS A 143 -8.76 -19.61 11.51
CA HIS A 143 -10.10 -19.95 11.94
C HIS A 143 -11.12 -18.88 11.58
N TYR A 144 -10.83 -17.61 11.83
CA TYR A 144 -11.69 -16.51 11.45
C TYR A 144 -12.01 -16.46 9.94
N MET A 145 -11.04 -16.85 9.08
CA MET A 145 -11.26 -16.87 7.63
C MET A 145 -12.12 -18.04 7.16
N ILE A 146 -12.08 -19.19 7.86
CA ILE A 146 -12.73 -20.43 7.42
C ILE A 146 -14.02 -20.78 8.18
N ASP A 147 -14.26 -20.22 9.36
CA ASP A 147 -15.40 -20.57 10.22
C ASP A 147 -16.78 -20.24 9.65
N LYS A 148 -16.84 -19.46 8.57
CA LYS A 148 -18.10 -19.05 7.92
C LYS A 148 -18.21 -19.55 6.48
N LEU A 149 -17.59 -20.68 6.15
CA LEU A 149 -17.60 -21.27 4.81
C LEU A 149 -18.83 -22.16 4.55
#